data_4f4649cdee56c3d6da5af80d17833f27
#
_entry.id   4f4649cdee56c3d6da5af80d17833f27
#
_cell.length_a   1.000
_cell.length_b   1.000
_cell.length_c   1.000
_cell.angle_alpha   90.00
_cell.angle_beta   90.00
_cell.angle_gamma   90.00
#
_symmetry.space_group_name_H-M   'P 1'
#
loop_
_entity.id
_entity.type
_entity.pdbx_description
1 polymer ?
#
loop_
_entity_poly.entity_id
_entity_poly.type
_entity_poly.pdbx_seq_one_letter_code
_entity_poly.pdbx_strand_id
1 'polypeptide(L)'
;MRKLITVFIVLVSVSAGAQRSFTVGSYNIRYANENDALGGDSWQVRSEAICDLINYERWDVFGAQEVLDHQLHDLVAGLKGYSYIGVGRDDGDKKGEYAPIFYRKDRVRCLESGWFWLSETPGIAGSIGWDAACPRICTWGKFEDKNTKWEFWFFNLHMDHIGVLARRNGAELLVSRIREMCGDNPYVVTGDFNVDQNNEIYEYLVASGLLKDAYHDAGYRMNLNGTTNGFDVNHKTESRIDHIFLSPLFRTHEYGVLTPVRWTERELSEKEKKSLSVGKGDVSTHEARMLSDHYPVVARIELPYLRAPQDWAQYGRYERDNKVVVTSPKVVFMGDSITEGWYHHRPDFFKSNNYLGRGISGQVTAQMLARFRSDVINHHPEAVVILAGTNDIAMNQGYVSLDHIYEHIVSMAELAEINGIDVVLCSVLPADNYSWSWEISRERAVGSIAELNSRIKVYAEAEGYGYADYFSVMNDGNGALLKEYQQDAVHPNAAGYIVMEDVIQNVLMGR
;
A
#
# COMPACT_ATOMS: atom_id res chain seq x y z
N MET A 1 12.86 22.00 -42.59
CA MET A 1 11.90 21.80 -41.49
C MET A 1 12.24 20.47 -40.85
N ARG A 2 12.95 20.48 -39.72
CA ARG A 2 13.34 19.29 -38.94
C ARG A 2 12.19 18.92 -38.00
N LYS A 3 11.65 17.73 -38.14
CA LYS A 3 10.65 17.17 -37.22
C LYS A 3 11.33 16.84 -35.90
N LEU A 4 10.94 17.53 -34.82
CA LEU A 4 11.18 17.08 -33.45
C LEU A 4 10.28 15.87 -33.20
N ILE A 5 10.89 14.69 -33.04
CA ILE A 5 10.23 13.54 -32.47
C ILE A 5 10.49 13.64 -30.97
N THR A 6 9.46 13.96 -30.21
CA THR A 6 9.50 13.97 -28.75
C THR A 6 9.40 12.52 -28.26
N VAL A 7 10.49 12.01 -27.73
CA VAL A 7 10.53 10.71 -27.04
C VAL A 7 9.94 10.91 -25.64
N PHE A 8 8.72 10.49 -25.47
CA PHE A 8 8.05 10.37 -24.16
C PHE A 8 7.74 8.89 -23.91
N ILE A 9 8.69 8.12 -23.55
CA ILE A 9 8.47 6.80 -22.90
C ILE A 9 9.82 6.35 -22.34
N VAL A 10 9.93 6.26 -21.08
CA VAL A 10 10.70 5.42 -20.16
C VAL A 10 10.95 6.21 -18.86
N LEU A 11 9.93 6.38 -18.06
CA LEU A 11 10.08 6.84 -16.67
C LEU A 11 8.98 6.29 -15.73
N VAL A 12 8.21 5.29 -16.16
CA VAL A 12 7.06 4.80 -15.36
C VAL A 12 7.41 3.57 -14.50
N SER A 13 8.43 2.78 -14.85
CA SER A 13 8.72 1.53 -14.13
C SER A 13 9.63 1.67 -12.90
N VAL A 14 10.42 2.75 -12.78
CA VAL A 14 11.31 2.97 -11.61
C VAL A 14 10.59 3.69 -10.48
N SER A 15 9.51 4.45 -10.77
CA SER A 15 8.75 5.17 -9.73
C SER A 15 7.80 4.28 -8.92
N ALA A 16 7.34 3.16 -9.44
CA ALA A 16 6.37 2.30 -8.76
C ALA A 16 6.95 1.57 -7.53
N GLY A 17 8.24 1.21 -7.54
CA GLY A 17 8.91 0.57 -6.39
C GLY A 17 9.27 1.57 -5.28
N ALA A 18 9.78 2.75 -5.66
CA ALA A 18 10.13 3.81 -4.69
C ALA A 18 8.90 4.45 -4.02
N GLN A 19 7.73 4.39 -4.66
CA GLN A 19 6.49 4.98 -4.16
C GLN A 19 5.83 4.14 -3.04
N ARG A 20 6.25 2.89 -2.85
CA ARG A 20 5.72 1.93 -1.86
C ARG A 20 6.60 1.76 -0.63
N SER A 21 7.85 2.16 -0.71
CA SER A 21 8.74 2.15 0.44
C SER A 21 8.31 3.20 1.45
N PHE A 22 8.23 2.80 2.72
CA PHE A 22 7.84 3.62 3.84
C PHE A 22 8.85 3.44 4.96
N THR A 23 9.38 4.54 5.49
CA THR A 23 10.40 4.50 6.54
C THR A 23 9.77 4.82 7.88
N VAL A 24 9.90 3.90 8.83
CA VAL A 24 9.43 4.05 10.21
C VAL A 24 10.60 4.04 11.18
N GLY A 25 10.54 4.87 12.21
CA GLY A 25 11.56 4.96 13.25
C GLY A 25 10.99 4.83 14.66
N SER A 26 11.85 4.45 15.60
CA SER A 26 11.63 4.58 17.04
C SER A 26 12.88 5.16 17.67
N TYR A 27 12.72 6.17 18.51
CA TYR A 27 13.87 6.82 19.16
C TYR A 27 13.54 7.31 20.56
N ASN A 28 14.06 6.66 21.59
CA ASN A 28 14.13 7.23 22.91
C ASN A 28 15.21 8.33 22.90
N ILE A 29 14.78 9.60 22.96
CA ILE A 29 15.68 10.76 22.83
C ILE A 29 16.34 11.17 24.15
N ARG A 30 16.05 10.48 25.21
CA ARG A 30 16.43 10.80 26.59
C ARG A 30 15.90 12.15 27.07
N TYR A 31 15.13 12.15 28.14
CA TYR A 31 14.64 13.40 28.76
C TYR A 31 15.77 14.30 29.27
N ALA A 32 15.53 15.59 29.23
CA ALA A 32 16.50 16.57 29.74
C ALA A 32 16.57 16.51 31.27
N ASN A 33 17.76 16.25 31.80
CA ASN A 33 18.01 16.21 33.25
C ASN A 33 19.38 16.79 33.58
N GLU A 34 19.57 17.15 34.87
CA GLU A 34 20.79 17.80 35.36
C GLU A 34 22.01 16.87 35.33
N ASN A 35 21.84 15.56 35.56
CA ASN A 35 22.98 14.63 35.60
C ASN A 35 23.62 14.50 34.22
N ASP A 36 22.82 14.37 33.19
CA ASP A 36 23.28 14.29 31.78
C ASP A 36 23.95 15.64 31.41
N ALA A 37 23.38 16.76 31.85
CA ALA A 37 23.97 18.08 31.62
C ALA A 37 25.36 18.25 32.29
N LEU A 38 25.53 17.78 33.52
CA LEU A 38 26.83 17.74 34.20
C LEU A 38 27.84 16.82 33.50
N GLY A 39 27.36 15.74 32.88
CA GLY A 39 28.13 14.83 32.03
C GLY A 39 28.53 15.39 30.65
N GLY A 40 28.05 16.58 30.30
CA GLY A 40 28.29 17.20 28.98
C GLY A 40 27.32 16.75 27.89
N ASP A 41 26.24 16.07 28.25
CA ASP A 41 25.23 15.51 27.35
C ASP A 41 23.84 16.17 27.54
N SER A 42 23.86 17.50 27.86
CA SER A 42 22.61 18.24 28.00
C SER A 42 21.78 18.21 26.73
N TRP A 43 20.47 18.38 26.86
CA TRP A 43 19.57 18.44 25.73
C TRP A 43 19.98 19.48 24.68
N GLN A 44 20.42 20.66 25.13
CA GLN A 44 20.81 21.77 24.28
C GLN A 44 21.94 21.42 23.29
N VAL A 45 22.87 20.55 23.70
CA VAL A 45 23.99 20.13 22.83
C VAL A 45 23.64 18.91 21.96
N ARG A 46 22.51 18.21 22.24
CA ARG A 46 22.08 17.00 21.51
C ARG A 46 20.98 17.28 20.49
N SER A 47 20.11 18.26 20.76
CA SER A 47 18.86 18.49 20.06
C SER A 47 19.04 18.74 18.56
N GLU A 48 20.02 19.56 18.17
CA GLU A 48 20.29 19.87 16.77
C GLU A 48 20.69 18.60 15.98
N ALA A 49 21.64 17.84 16.50
CA ALA A 49 22.11 16.63 15.85
C ALA A 49 21.04 15.51 15.79
N ILE A 50 20.14 15.45 16.78
CA ILE A 50 18.96 14.56 16.73
C ILE A 50 18.02 14.98 15.57
N CYS A 51 17.73 16.28 15.45
CA CYS A 51 16.91 16.79 14.35
C CYS A 51 17.56 16.57 13.00
N ASP A 52 18.87 16.78 12.88
CA ASP A 52 19.62 16.56 11.63
C ASP A 52 19.57 15.10 11.19
N LEU A 53 19.75 14.16 12.12
CA LEU A 53 19.64 12.73 11.85
C LEU A 53 18.25 12.40 11.27
N ILE A 54 17.18 12.84 11.93
CA ILE A 54 15.80 12.54 11.50
C ILE A 54 15.51 13.20 10.14
N ASN A 55 15.95 14.44 9.94
CA ASN A 55 15.80 15.15 8.67
C ASN A 55 16.59 14.48 7.52
N TYR A 56 17.79 13.97 7.79
CA TYR A 56 18.62 13.25 6.83
C TYR A 56 18.01 11.91 6.44
N GLU A 57 17.62 11.09 7.43
CA GLU A 57 17.00 9.78 7.23
C GLU A 57 15.59 9.88 6.64
N ARG A 58 14.94 11.05 6.77
CA ARG A 58 13.61 11.33 6.20
C ARG A 58 12.56 10.30 6.62
N TRP A 59 12.52 9.96 7.90
CA TRP A 59 11.50 9.02 8.39
C TRP A 59 10.09 9.52 8.07
N ASP A 60 9.25 8.65 7.51
CA ASP A 60 7.89 9.03 7.13
C ASP A 60 6.98 9.19 8.35
N VAL A 61 7.11 8.24 9.31
CA VAL A 61 6.48 8.29 10.64
C VAL A 61 7.45 7.71 11.66
N PHE A 62 7.53 8.30 12.83
CA PHE A 62 8.31 7.73 13.93
C PHE A 62 7.71 8.02 15.30
N GLY A 63 7.96 7.11 16.25
CA GLY A 63 7.70 7.31 17.66
C GLY A 63 8.94 7.84 18.38
N ALA A 64 8.77 8.83 19.24
CA ALA A 64 9.83 9.24 20.18
C ALA A 64 9.40 8.92 21.61
N GLN A 65 10.35 8.72 22.51
CA GLN A 65 10.11 8.43 23.92
C GLN A 65 10.92 9.39 24.77
N GLU A 66 10.52 9.58 26.03
CA GLU A 66 11.14 10.49 27.02
C GLU A 66 11.12 11.97 26.62
N VAL A 67 10.15 12.40 25.84
CA VAL A 67 10.08 13.78 25.34
C VAL A 67 9.39 14.68 26.37
N LEU A 68 10.10 15.65 26.95
CA LEU A 68 9.50 16.70 27.79
C LEU A 68 8.93 17.83 26.93
N ASP A 69 8.00 18.61 27.46
CA ASP A 69 7.29 19.68 26.71
C ASP A 69 8.26 20.65 25.99
N HIS A 70 9.30 21.11 26.65
CA HIS A 70 10.31 22.00 26.05
C HIS A 70 11.14 21.29 24.95
N GLN A 71 11.45 19.99 25.13
CA GLN A 71 12.13 19.19 24.10
C GLN A 71 11.21 18.97 22.88
N LEU A 72 9.92 18.81 23.12
CA LEU A 72 8.92 18.71 22.06
C LEU A 72 8.89 19.99 21.21
N HIS A 73 8.93 21.17 21.85
CA HIS A 73 8.99 22.45 21.15
C HIS A 73 10.25 22.59 20.28
N ASP A 74 11.41 22.17 20.80
CA ASP A 74 12.67 22.18 20.05
C ASP A 74 12.64 21.21 18.86
N LEU A 75 12.09 20.00 19.04
CA LEU A 75 11.90 19.05 17.95
C LEU A 75 10.97 19.61 16.87
N VAL A 76 9.85 20.22 17.25
CA VAL A 76 8.91 20.85 16.28
C VAL A 76 9.59 21.97 15.49
N ALA A 77 10.45 22.75 16.14
CA ALA A 77 11.21 23.81 15.49
C ALA A 77 12.30 23.28 14.54
N GLY A 78 12.98 22.20 14.92
CA GLY A 78 14.06 21.58 14.15
C GLY A 78 13.58 20.66 13.03
N LEU A 79 12.43 20.01 13.19
CA LEU A 79 11.86 19.06 12.23
C LEU A 79 10.89 19.74 11.23
N LYS A 80 11.45 20.60 10.39
CA LYS A 80 10.67 21.33 9.38
C LYS A 80 10.00 20.35 8.40
N GLY A 81 8.71 20.37 8.31
CA GLY A 81 7.96 19.44 7.43
C GLY A 81 7.27 18.30 8.18
N TYR A 82 7.55 18.14 9.46
CA TYR A 82 6.83 17.21 10.32
C TYR A 82 5.67 17.88 11.06
N SER A 83 4.75 17.05 11.51
CA SER A 83 3.77 17.34 12.52
C SER A 83 3.81 16.22 13.56
N TYR A 84 3.14 16.40 14.69
CA TYR A 84 3.09 15.39 15.74
C TYR A 84 1.70 15.25 16.35
N ILE A 85 1.50 14.14 17.06
CA ILE A 85 0.37 13.88 17.96
C ILE A 85 0.93 13.32 19.27
N GLY A 86 0.23 13.57 20.36
CA GLY A 86 0.60 13.09 21.70
C GLY A 86 0.44 14.15 22.76
N VAL A 87 0.43 13.73 24.04
CA VAL A 87 0.27 14.56 25.22
C VAL A 87 1.23 14.07 26.32
N GLY A 88 1.45 14.90 27.33
CA GLY A 88 2.21 14.55 28.53
C GLY A 88 1.51 13.49 29.37
N ARG A 89 2.24 12.50 29.84
CA ARG A 89 1.69 11.33 30.53
C ARG A 89 1.09 11.60 31.90
N ASP A 90 1.49 12.72 32.58
CA ASP A 90 1.09 12.97 33.95
C ASP A 90 -0.31 13.63 34.06
N ASP A 91 -0.72 14.42 33.08
CA ASP A 91 -1.98 15.15 33.12
C ASP A 91 -2.84 15.04 31.85
N GLY A 92 -2.29 14.42 30.81
CA GLY A 92 -2.95 14.35 29.51
C GLY A 92 -2.91 15.67 28.73
N ASP A 93 -2.03 16.59 29.10
CA ASP A 93 -1.78 17.87 28.43
C ASP A 93 -0.27 18.07 28.25
N LYS A 94 0.42 18.72 29.20
CA LYS A 94 1.83 19.13 29.03
C LYS A 94 2.79 18.58 30.07
N LYS A 95 2.30 17.95 31.12
CA LYS A 95 3.16 17.47 32.21
C LYS A 95 3.64 16.05 32.00
N GLY A 96 4.87 15.82 32.43
CA GLY A 96 5.56 14.55 32.31
C GLY A 96 6.11 14.33 30.91
N GLU A 97 6.60 13.13 30.68
CA GLU A 97 7.13 12.73 29.39
C GLU A 97 6.01 12.40 28.42
N TYR A 98 6.19 12.81 27.18
CA TYR A 98 5.36 12.37 26.05
C TYR A 98 5.93 11.08 25.44
N ALA A 99 5.08 10.33 24.79
CA ALA A 99 5.42 9.33 23.78
C ALA A 99 4.83 9.76 22.43
N PRO A 100 5.31 10.86 21.81
CA PRO A 100 4.68 11.43 20.64
C PRO A 100 4.95 10.62 19.38
N ILE A 101 4.06 10.75 18.41
CA ILE A 101 4.23 10.25 17.04
C ILE A 101 4.44 11.43 16.12
N PHE A 102 5.58 11.49 15.47
CA PHE A 102 5.90 12.47 14.44
C PHE A 102 5.66 11.88 13.04
N TYR A 103 5.15 12.68 12.12
CA TYR A 103 4.90 12.27 10.74
C TYR A 103 5.18 13.40 9.75
N ARG A 104 5.70 13.02 8.57
CA ARG A 104 5.97 13.96 7.49
C ARG A 104 4.67 14.44 6.84
N LYS A 105 4.44 15.75 6.85
CA LYS A 105 3.22 16.39 6.29
C LYS A 105 3.08 16.23 4.78
N ASP A 106 4.17 16.10 4.06
CA ASP A 106 4.15 15.89 2.61
C ASP A 106 3.76 14.47 2.22
N ARG A 107 4.03 13.49 3.10
CA ARG A 107 3.80 12.06 2.85
C ARG A 107 2.54 11.52 3.53
N VAL A 108 2.26 11.96 4.74
CA VAL A 108 1.27 11.33 5.61
C VAL A 108 0.21 12.36 6.05
N ARG A 109 -1.04 11.93 6.16
CA ARG A 109 -2.14 12.67 6.75
C ARG A 109 -2.66 11.92 7.97
N CYS A 110 -2.72 12.58 9.11
CA CYS A 110 -3.40 12.06 10.29
C CYS A 110 -4.91 12.21 10.09
N LEU A 111 -5.64 11.12 10.23
CA LEU A 111 -7.09 11.06 10.12
C LEU A 111 -7.77 11.14 11.50
N GLU A 112 -7.22 10.36 12.44
CA GLU A 112 -7.68 10.26 13.82
C GLU A 112 -6.47 10.11 14.74
N SER A 113 -6.58 10.54 15.99
CA SER A 113 -5.53 10.36 16.98
C SER A 113 -6.10 10.30 18.39
N GLY A 114 -5.34 9.68 19.29
CA GLY A 114 -5.68 9.62 20.69
C GLY A 114 -4.56 8.95 21.49
N TRP A 115 -4.86 8.65 22.72
CA TRP A 115 -3.94 8.03 23.65
C TRP A 115 -4.69 7.27 24.74
N PHE A 116 -3.99 6.38 25.39
CA PHE A 116 -4.48 5.67 26.57
C PHE A 116 -3.32 5.38 27.53
N TRP A 117 -3.61 5.33 28.83
CA TRP A 117 -2.63 4.98 29.83
C TRP A 117 -2.50 3.47 29.95
N LEU A 118 -1.26 3.00 30.16
CA LEU A 118 -0.97 1.59 30.43
C LEU A 118 -1.29 1.28 31.90
N SER A 119 -2.57 1.18 32.21
CA SER A 119 -3.11 0.99 33.55
C SER A 119 -4.45 0.26 33.52
N GLU A 120 -4.97 -0.09 34.69
CA GLU A 120 -6.32 -0.64 34.88
C GLU A 120 -7.43 0.35 34.50
N THR A 121 -7.09 1.65 34.41
CA THR A 121 -7.98 2.73 34.02
C THR A 121 -7.45 3.52 32.84
N PRO A 122 -7.39 2.95 31.64
CA PRO A 122 -6.68 3.52 30.49
C PRO A 122 -7.18 4.88 30.00
N GLY A 123 -8.42 5.26 30.37
CA GLY A 123 -9.03 6.55 30.02
C GLY A 123 -8.79 7.65 31.06
N ILE A 124 -8.10 7.37 32.19
CA ILE A 124 -7.86 8.35 33.25
C ILE A 124 -6.44 8.91 33.12
N ALA A 125 -6.34 10.23 32.92
CA ALA A 125 -5.08 10.92 32.78
C ALA A 125 -4.21 10.75 34.04
N GLY A 126 -2.93 10.48 33.85
CA GLY A 126 -1.96 10.29 34.92
C GLY A 126 -2.13 9.01 35.72
N SER A 127 -2.97 8.06 35.30
CA SER A 127 -3.15 6.80 36.01
C SER A 127 -1.86 5.97 35.96
N ILE A 128 -1.51 5.40 37.13
CA ILE A 128 -0.35 4.50 37.29
C ILE A 128 -0.91 3.07 37.33
N GLY A 129 -0.44 2.22 36.45
CA GLY A 129 -0.93 0.86 36.33
C GLY A 129 -0.15 -0.14 37.15
N TRP A 130 -0.85 -1.03 37.86
CA TRP A 130 -0.28 -2.18 38.58
C TRP A 130 0.88 -1.82 39.50
N ASP A 131 2.09 -2.30 39.23
CA ASP A 131 3.32 -2.04 39.97
C ASP A 131 4.24 -1.01 39.27
N ALA A 132 3.72 -0.22 38.36
CA ALA A 132 4.49 0.79 37.63
C ALA A 132 5.08 1.87 38.55
N ALA A 133 6.29 2.35 38.26
CA ALA A 133 6.93 3.41 38.98
C ALA A 133 6.35 4.81 38.68
N CYS A 134 5.72 4.98 37.52
CA CYS A 134 5.17 6.25 37.06
C CYS A 134 4.07 6.01 36.01
N PRO A 135 3.26 7.04 35.66
CA PRO A 135 2.30 6.92 34.57
C PRO A 135 2.99 6.53 33.26
N ARG A 136 2.38 5.60 32.50
CA ARG A 136 2.85 5.20 31.18
C ARG A 136 1.73 5.38 30.18
N ILE A 137 2.07 5.88 29.01
CA ILE A 137 1.10 6.25 27.97
C ILE A 137 1.44 5.61 26.65
N CYS A 138 0.40 5.22 25.88
CA CYS A 138 0.49 4.86 24.49
C CYS A 138 -0.24 5.92 23.67
N THR A 139 0.46 6.58 22.78
CA THR A 139 -0.13 7.46 21.75
C THR A 139 -0.45 6.63 20.51
N TRP A 140 -1.58 6.89 19.89
CA TRP A 140 -1.94 6.25 18.64
C TRP A 140 -2.49 7.24 17.62
N GLY A 141 -2.34 6.91 16.35
CA GLY A 141 -2.94 7.65 15.25
C GLY A 141 -3.36 6.71 14.12
N LYS A 142 -4.45 7.08 13.44
CA LYS A 142 -4.86 6.53 12.16
C LYS A 142 -4.40 7.47 11.07
N PHE A 143 -3.64 6.96 10.13
CA PHE A 143 -2.97 7.74 9.11
C PHE A 143 -3.33 7.28 7.70
N GLU A 144 -3.27 8.22 6.75
CA GLU A 144 -3.32 7.93 5.32
C GLU A 144 -1.97 8.27 4.67
N ASP A 145 -1.38 7.35 3.96
CA ASP A 145 -0.30 7.66 3.02
C ASP A 145 -0.87 8.42 1.81
N LYS A 146 -0.43 9.65 1.62
CA LYS A 146 -0.95 10.53 0.57
C LYS A 146 -0.68 10.04 -0.85
N ASN A 147 0.36 9.24 -1.05
CA ASN A 147 0.75 8.73 -2.36
C ASN A 147 -0.10 7.52 -2.77
N THR A 148 -0.33 6.59 -1.86
CA THR A 148 -1.03 5.34 -2.12
C THR A 148 -2.50 5.35 -1.68
N LYS A 149 -2.91 6.37 -0.91
CA LYS A 149 -4.22 6.48 -0.25
C LYS A 149 -4.50 5.39 0.78
N TRP A 150 -3.45 4.83 1.29
CA TRP A 150 -3.47 3.72 2.21
C TRP A 150 -3.68 4.17 3.64
N GLU A 151 -4.58 3.55 4.37
CA GLU A 151 -4.82 3.81 5.77
C GLU A 151 -4.09 2.77 6.62
N PHE A 152 -3.45 3.22 7.68
CA PHE A 152 -2.75 2.39 8.65
C PHE A 152 -2.82 3.02 10.04
N TRP A 153 -2.64 2.17 11.07
CA TRP A 153 -2.53 2.64 12.44
C TRP A 153 -1.08 2.69 12.87
N PHE A 154 -0.77 3.61 13.74
CA PHE A 154 0.55 3.72 14.34
C PHE A 154 0.39 3.93 15.86
N PHE A 155 1.09 3.12 16.64
CA PHE A 155 1.13 3.19 18.09
C PHE A 155 2.55 3.47 18.53
N ASN A 156 2.71 4.34 19.54
CA ASN A 156 4.01 4.62 20.16
C ASN A 156 3.86 4.64 21.67
N LEU A 157 4.74 3.94 22.36
CA LEU A 157 4.67 3.78 23.81
C LEU A 157 6.04 3.77 24.48
N HIS A 158 6.06 3.94 25.80
CA HIS A 158 7.21 3.69 26.65
C HIS A 158 6.73 2.91 27.87
N MET A 159 7.11 1.63 27.96
CA MET A 159 6.70 0.74 29.04
C MET A 159 7.47 1.05 30.34
N ASP A 160 6.96 0.55 31.46
CA ASP A 160 7.59 0.84 32.77
C ASP A 160 8.94 0.13 32.91
N HIS A 161 9.91 0.84 33.45
CA HIS A 161 11.29 0.36 33.61
C HIS A 161 11.50 -0.51 34.88
N ILE A 162 10.56 -0.46 35.86
CA ILE A 162 10.63 -1.22 37.09
C ILE A 162 9.55 -2.31 37.17
N GLY A 163 8.27 -1.91 36.98
CA GLY A 163 7.11 -2.75 37.19
C GLY A 163 7.01 -3.91 36.21
N VAL A 164 7.19 -5.15 36.68
CA VAL A 164 7.08 -6.35 35.84
C VAL A 164 5.62 -6.62 35.44
N LEU A 165 4.69 -6.49 36.41
CA LEU A 165 3.27 -6.65 36.14
C LEU A 165 2.74 -5.54 35.21
N ALA A 166 3.25 -4.32 35.40
CA ALA A 166 2.91 -3.18 34.54
C ALA A 166 3.32 -3.41 33.08
N ARG A 167 4.51 -3.96 32.82
CA ARG A 167 4.94 -4.32 31.47
C ARG A 167 4.11 -5.43 30.88
N ARG A 168 3.85 -6.51 31.65
CA ARG A 168 3.06 -7.65 31.18
C ARG A 168 1.63 -7.25 30.82
N ASN A 169 0.94 -6.65 31.78
CA ASN A 169 -0.45 -6.24 31.59
C ASN A 169 -0.58 -5.10 30.58
N GLY A 170 0.42 -4.21 30.51
CA GLY A 170 0.53 -3.19 29.48
C GLY A 170 0.64 -3.77 28.08
N ALA A 171 1.39 -4.88 27.91
CA ALA A 171 1.46 -5.61 26.66
C ALA A 171 0.13 -6.30 26.31
N GLU A 172 -0.56 -6.88 27.30
CA GLU A 172 -1.90 -7.47 27.11
C GLU A 172 -2.92 -6.41 26.68
N LEU A 173 -2.90 -5.23 27.34
CA LEU A 173 -3.75 -4.10 26.99
C LEU A 173 -3.48 -3.60 25.58
N LEU A 174 -2.21 -3.46 25.18
CA LEU A 174 -1.81 -3.06 23.83
C LEU A 174 -2.38 -4.03 22.78
N VAL A 175 -2.19 -5.33 22.97
CA VAL A 175 -2.70 -6.38 22.07
C VAL A 175 -4.23 -6.32 21.97
N SER A 176 -4.92 -6.10 23.09
CA SER A 176 -6.39 -5.94 23.11
C SER A 176 -6.83 -4.71 22.31
N ARG A 177 -6.16 -3.56 22.50
CA ARG A 177 -6.46 -2.31 21.77
C ARG A 177 -6.21 -2.44 20.27
N ILE A 178 -5.14 -3.12 19.87
CA ILE A 178 -4.88 -3.39 18.45
C ILE A 178 -6.02 -4.20 17.84
N ARG A 179 -6.49 -5.27 18.50
CA ARG A 179 -7.62 -6.08 18.02
C ARG A 179 -8.91 -5.28 17.90
N GLU A 180 -9.18 -4.44 18.91
CA GLU A 180 -10.39 -3.63 18.97
C GLU A 180 -10.41 -2.52 17.90
N MET A 181 -9.27 -1.84 17.69
CA MET A 181 -9.20 -0.63 16.89
C MET A 181 -8.85 -0.90 15.42
N CYS A 182 -7.93 -1.82 15.15
CA CYS A 182 -7.37 -1.95 13.80
C CYS A 182 -8.18 -2.87 12.91
N GLY A 183 -8.88 -3.89 13.45
CA GLY A 183 -9.51 -4.92 12.62
C GLY A 183 -8.49 -5.56 11.67
N ASP A 184 -8.82 -5.58 10.38
CA ASP A 184 -7.95 -6.09 9.32
C ASP A 184 -7.00 -5.02 8.74
N ASN A 185 -7.00 -3.81 9.29
CA ASN A 185 -6.13 -2.74 8.79
C ASN A 185 -4.70 -2.92 9.31
N PRO A 186 -3.71 -2.50 8.53
CA PRO A 186 -2.32 -2.58 8.93
C PRO A 186 -1.96 -1.59 10.05
N TYR A 187 -1.00 -1.97 10.87
CA TYR A 187 -0.52 -1.15 11.97
C TYR A 187 0.96 -1.35 12.22
N VAL A 188 1.56 -0.31 12.79
CA VAL A 188 2.93 -0.26 13.28
C VAL A 188 2.90 0.05 14.77
N VAL A 189 3.74 -0.60 15.54
CA VAL A 189 3.94 -0.30 16.96
C VAL A 189 5.42 -0.02 17.19
N THR A 190 5.72 1.13 17.75
CA THR A 190 7.08 1.53 18.13
C THR A 190 7.14 1.82 19.62
N GLY A 191 8.32 1.73 20.19
CA GLY A 191 8.51 2.16 21.58
C GLY A 191 9.77 1.61 22.21
N ASP A 192 10.04 2.17 23.39
CA ASP A 192 10.89 1.57 24.40
C ASP A 192 10.03 0.65 25.28
N PHE A 193 10.21 -0.64 25.10
CA PHE A 193 9.41 -1.65 25.81
C PHE A 193 10.01 -2.01 27.16
N ASN A 194 11.24 -1.55 27.47
CA ASN A 194 11.98 -1.95 28.67
C ASN A 194 12.07 -3.46 28.88
N VAL A 195 11.93 -4.22 27.82
CA VAL A 195 12.14 -5.67 27.72
C VAL A 195 12.89 -5.99 26.44
N ASP A 196 13.85 -6.89 26.52
CA ASP A 196 14.61 -7.32 25.36
C ASP A 196 13.97 -8.56 24.68
N GLN A 197 14.56 -8.97 23.58
CA GLN A 197 14.14 -10.08 22.74
C GLN A 197 14.14 -11.47 23.44
N ASN A 198 14.70 -11.59 24.62
CA ASN A 198 14.77 -12.83 25.39
C ASN A 198 13.75 -12.85 26.55
N ASN A 199 12.96 -11.79 26.69
CA ASN A 199 12.00 -11.65 27.77
C ASN A 199 10.65 -12.29 27.43
N GLU A 200 9.99 -12.90 28.42
CA GLU A 200 8.67 -13.55 28.26
C GLU A 200 7.58 -12.62 27.72
N ILE A 201 7.67 -11.31 27.99
CA ILE A 201 6.73 -10.29 27.52
C ILE A 201 6.92 -10.06 26.02
N TYR A 202 8.17 -10.03 25.55
CA TYR A 202 8.47 -9.97 24.12
C TYR A 202 7.93 -11.23 23.40
N GLU A 203 8.16 -12.42 23.96
CA GLU A 203 7.63 -13.67 23.43
C GLU A 203 6.09 -13.64 23.36
N TYR A 204 5.42 -13.12 24.39
CA TYR A 204 3.96 -12.94 24.38
C TYR A 204 3.48 -12.04 23.23
N LEU A 205 4.15 -10.88 23.02
CA LEU A 205 3.81 -9.95 21.94
C LEU A 205 3.89 -10.64 20.57
N VAL A 206 4.99 -11.34 20.30
CA VAL A 206 5.21 -12.03 19.03
C VAL A 206 4.28 -13.25 18.88
N ALA A 207 4.08 -14.04 19.95
CA ALA A 207 3.19 -15.20 19.95
C ALA A 207 1.71 -14.83 19.78
N SER A 208 1.33 -13.58 19.98
CA SER A 208 -0.04 -13.09 19.73
C SER A 208 -0.53 -13.30 18.28
N GLY A 209 0.40 -13.50 17.34
CA GLY A 209 0.15 -13.58 15.90
C GLY A 209 -0.23 -12.24 15.25
N LEU A 210 -0.34 -11.18 16.06
CA LEU A 210 -0.63 -9.82 15.59
C LEU A 210 0.62 -9.01 15.31
N LEU A 211 1.69 -9.23 16.04
CA LEU A 211 2.90 -8.43 16.02
C LEU A 211 4.09 -9.27 15.53
N LYS A 212 4.71 -8.85 14.45
CA LYS A 212 6.01 -9.39 14.03
C LYS A 212 7.11 -8.35 14.21
N ASP A 213 8.24 -8.77 14.77
CA ASP A 213 9.39 -7.89 14.93
C ASP A 213 10.02 -7.57 13.57
N ALA A 214 10.10 -6.28 13.22
CA ALA A 214 10.73 -5.81 12.00
C ALA A 214 12.20 -6.25 11.87
N TYR A 215 12.90 -6.42 12.99
CA TYR A 215 14.26 -6.94 13.02
C TYR A 215 14.35 -8.35 12.43
N HIS A 216 13.43 -9.24 12.81
CA HIS A 216 13.42 -10.63 12.32
C HIS A 216 12.86 -10.76 10.90
N ASP A 217 11.91 -9.90 10.53
CA ASP A 217 11.31 -9.87 9.20
C ASP A 217 12.23 -9.26 8.13
N ALA A 218 13.23 -8.47 8.54
CA ALA A 218 14.10 -7.74 7.62
C ALA A 218 14.99 -8.64 6.75
N GLY A 219 14.95 -8.37 5.44
CA GLY A 219 15.84 -9.00 4.48
C GLY A 219 17.31 -8.57 4.63
N TYR A 220 17.54 -7.34 5.06
CA TYR A 220 18.86 -6.79 5.37
C TYR A 220 18.86 -6.07 6.72
N ARG A 221 19.90 -6.27 7.51
CA ARG A 221 20.08 -5.65 8.83
C ARG A 221 21.41 -4.96 8.93
N MET A 222 21.38 -3.69 9.34
CA MET A 222 22.57 -2.90 9.61
C MET A 222 22.75 -2.81 11.13
N ASN A 223 23.98 -3.03 11.58
CA ASN A 223 24.37 -3.08 12.99
C ASN A 223 23.55 -4.12 13.80
N LEU A 224 24.24 -5.10 14.34
CA LEU A 224 23.64 -6.19 15.11
C LEU A 224 23.90 -5.99 16.62
N ASN A 225 23.93 -4.72 17.09
CA ASN A 225 24.03 -4.37 18.49
C ASN A 225 22.64 -4.17 19.12
N GLY A 226 22.61 -4.13 20.45
CA GLY A 226 21.41 -3.71 21.17
C GLY A 226 21.10 -2.24 21.00
N THR A 227 20.06 -1.77 21.67
CA THR A 227 19.51 -0.43 21.45
C THR A 227 19.89 0.59 22.54
N THR A 228 20.62 0.20 23.56
CA THR A 228 21.09 1.11 24.62
C THR A 228 22.61 1.28 24.58
N ASN A 229 23.10 2.45 24.99
CA ASN A 229 24.53 2.76 25.06
C ASN A 229 24.94 3.50 26.35
N GLY A 230 23.98 4.06 27.12
CA GLY A 230 24.27 4.77 28.37
C GLY A 230 25.19 5.97 28.19
N PHE A 231 25.19 6.63 27.05
CA PHE A 231 26.11 7.70 26.64
C PHE A 231 27.59 7.28 26.48
N ASP A 232 27.89 5.99 26.52
CA ASP A 232 29.25 5.48 26.29
C ASP A 232 29.39 4.96 24.83
N VAL A 233 30.23 5.62 24.04
CA VAL A 233 30.53 5.25 22.65
C VAL A 233 31.20 3.88 22.52
N ASN A 234 31.76 3.35 23.61
CA ASN A 234 32.39 2.03 23.61
C ASN A 234 31.47 0.93 24.16
N HIS A 235 30.28 1.30 24.65
CA HIS A 235 29.32 0.32 25.17
C HIS A 235 28.66 -0.44 24.05
N LYS A 236 28.74 -1.76 24.15
CA LYS A 236 28.03 -2.66 23.25
C LYS A 236 27.20 -3.65 24.06
N THR A 237 25.91 -3.67 23.78
CA THR A 237 24.98 -4.68 24.30
C THR A 237 24.35 -5.46 23.13
N GLU A 238 23.77 -6.61 23.43
CA GLU A 238 22.92 -7.37 22.48
C GLU A 238 21.43 -7.18 22.81
N SER A 239 21.12 -6.55 23.93
CA SER A 239 19.78 -6.28 24.40
C SER A 239 19.11 -5.20 23.57
N ARG A 240 18.04 -5.55 22.86
CA ARG A 240 17.20 -4.63 22.10
C ARG A 240 15.93 -4.39 22.89
N ILE A 241 15.77 -3.23 23.49
CA ILE A 241 14.56 -2.84 24.25
C ILE A 241 13.68 -1.86 23.47
N ASP A 242 14.25 -1.21 22.46
CA ASP A 242 13.52 -0.41 21.49
C ASP A 242 13.11 -1.28 20.30
N HIS A 243 11.82 -1.40 20.07
CA HIS A 243 11.29 -2.31 19.05
C HIS A 243 10.42 -1.57 18.03
N ILE A 244 10.42 -2.10 16.81
CA ILE A 244 9.44 -1.81 15.77
C ILE A 244 8.69 -3.10 15.47
N PHE A 245 7.45 -3.19 15.94
CA PHE A 245 6.57 -4.29 15.58
C PHE A 245 5.61 -3.88 14.47
N LEU A 246 5.34 -4.80 13.60
CA LEU A 246 4.50 -4.61 12.42
C LEU A 246 3.34 -5.59 12.43
N SER A 247 2.20 -5.20 11.90
CA SER A 247 1.17 -6.18 11.53
C SER A 247 1.73 -7.18 10.50
N PRO A 248 1.21 -8.41 10.45
CA PRO A 248 1.65 -9.44 9.49
C PRO A 248 1.60 -8.99 8.02
N LEU A 249 0.81 -7.97 7.74
CA LEU A 249 0.60 -7.44 6.39
C LEU A 249 1.82 -6.70 5.80
N PHE A 250 2.67 -6.10 6.63
CA PHE A 250 3.88 -5.41 6.17
C PHE A 250 4.99 -6.41 5.82
N ARG A 251 5.90 -5.99 4.94
CA ARG A 251 7.19 -6.64 4.70
C ARG A 251 8.30 -5.66 5.05
N THR A 252 9.30 -6.14 5.78
CA THR A 252 10.49 -5.34 6.11
C THR A 252 11.60 -5.66 5.11
N HIS A 253 12.06 -4.65 4.38
CA HIS A 253 13.22 -4.77 3.51
C HIS A 253 14.52 -4.63 4.26
N GLU A 254 14.60 -3.58 5.08
CA GLU A 254 15.80 -3.21 5.81
C GLU A 254 15.43 -2.82 7.25
N TYR A 255 16.30 -3.18 8.18
CA TYR A 255 16.27 -2.75 9.57
C TYR A 255 17.65 -2.27 10.00
N GLY A 256 17.73 -1.19 10.73
CA GLY A 256 18.99 -0.64 11.23
C GLY A 256 18.89 -0.15 12.67
N VAL A 257 19.92 -0.47 13.45
CA VAL A 257 20.23 0.26 14.69
C VAL A 257 21.23 1.33 14.30
N LEU A 258 20.81 2.59 14.28
CA LEU A 258 21.67 3.70 13.92
C LEU A 258 22.56 4.07 15.10
N THR A 259 23.85 4.31 14.83
CA THR A 259 24.84 4.64 15.87
C THR A 259 25.41 6.05 15.63
N PRO A 260 24.57 7.11 15.68
CA PRO A 260 25.03 8.46 15.41
C PRO A 260 25.84 9.00 16.57
N VAL A 261 26.85 9.79 16.23
CA VAL A 261 27.66 10.53 17.19
C VAL A 261 27.70 12.01 16.83
N ARG A 262 27.87 12.86 17.83
CA ARG A 262 28.28 14.24 17.67
C ARG A 262 29.75 14.40 18.07
N TRP A 263 30.43 15.34 17.48
CA TRP A 263 31.81 15.66 17.84
C TRP A 263 31.82 16.86 18.76
N THR A 264 32.58 16.76 19.84
CA THR A 264 32.79 17.85 20.80
C THR A 264 34.26 18.07 20.99
N GLU A 265 34.66 19.33 21.18
CA GLU A 265 36.03 19.65 21.58
C GLU A 265 36.34 19.03 22.94
N ARG A 266 37.54 18.54 23.11
CA ARG A 266 38.04 18.01 24.37
C ARG A 266 39.35 18.67 24.79
N GLU A 267 39.55 18.73 26.06
CA GLU A 267 40.85 19.14 26.60
C GLU A 267 41.89 18.05 26.32
N LEU A 268 43.07 18.49 25.86
CA LEU A 268 44.20 17.61 25.63
C LEU A 268 44.99 17.41 26.95
N SER A 269 45.39 16.20 27.21
CA SER A 269 46.33 15.89 28.29
C SER A 269 47.69 16.53 28.02
N GLU A 270 48.47 16.75 29.07
CA GLU A 270 49.81 17.31 28.93
C GLU A 270 50.73 16.46 28.06
N LYS A 271 50.52 15.16 28.03
CA LYS A 271 51.26 14.23 27.16
C LYS A 271 50.90 14.48 25.67
N GLU A 272 49.66 14.70 25.36
CA GLU A 272 49.16 14.97 24.01
C GLU A 272 49.61 16.35 23.53
N LYS A 273 49.51 17.37 24.37
CA LYS A 273 50.03 18.73 24.10
C LYS A 273 51.50 18.66 23.75
N LYS A 274 52.29 17.90 24.53
CA LYS A 274 53.73 17.70 24.27
C LYS A 274 53.96 16.95 22.96
N SER A 275 53.15 15.96 22.63
CA SER A 275 53.25 15.23 21.38
C SER A 275 52.97 16.14 20.17
N LEU A 276 51.96 17.00 20.23
CA LEU A 276 51.68 18.02 19.21
C LEU A 276 52.83 19.02 19.04
N SER A 277 53.42 19.50 20.17
CA SER A 277 54.50 20.49 20.13
C SER A 277 55.81 19.96 19.49
N VAL A 278 55.99 18.65 19.42
CA VAL A 278 57.17 18.02 18.80
C VAL A 278 56.83 17.38 17.42
N GLY A 279 55.67 17.62 16.91
CA GLY A 279 55.24 17.13 15.58
C GLY A 279 55.13 15.60 15.50
N LYS A 280 54.92 14.93 16.61
CA LYS A 280 54.79 13.46 16.67
C LYS A 280 53.33 13.03 16.72
N GLY A 281 52.79 12.68 15.58
CA GLY A 281 51.50 12.05 15.42
C GLY A 281 50.31 13.04 15.39
N ASP A 282 49.19 12.62 14.80
CA ASP A 282 47.91 13.30 14.86
C ASP A 282 47.28 13.05 16.24
N VAL A 283 46.98 14.11 16.96
CA VAL A 283 46.23 14.03 18.22
C VAL A 283 44.86 14.63 18.01
N SER A 284 43.85 13.83 18.20
CA SER A 284 42.46 14.30 18.10
C SER A 284 42.15 15.34 19.17
N THR A 285 41.67 16.49 18.75
CA THR A 285 41.16 17.55 19.63
C THR A 285 39.66 17.42 19.88
N HIS A 286 39.04 16.41 19.33
CA HIS A 286 37.63 16.14 19.46
C HIS A 286 37.41 14.72 19.97
N GLU A 287 36.30 14.51 20.64
CA GLU A 287 35.80 13.22 21.04
C GLU A 287 34.38 13.00 20.47
N ALA A 288 34.06 11.74 20.17
CA ALA A 288 32.71 11.35 19.79
C ALA A 288 31.85 11.20 21.04
N ARG A 289 30.65 11.73 21.03
CA ARG A 289 29.63 11.57 22.06
C ARG A 289 28.30 11.15 21.47
N MET A 290 27.56 10.39 22.23
CA MET A 290 26.23 9.87 21.80
C MET A 290 25.18 10.99 21.79
N LEU A 291 24.15 10.83 20.97
CA LEU A 291 23.03 11.76 20.89
C LEU A 291 21.95 11.48 21.95
N SER A 292 21.85 10.23 22.40
CA SER A 292 20.97 9.72 23.45
C SER A 292 21.66 8.55 24.12
N ASP A 293 21.21 8.12 25.28
CA ASP A 293 21.61 6.86 25.92
C ASP A 293 20.96 5.63 25.24
N HIS A 294 20.08 5.86 24.26
CA HIS A 294 19.56 4.87 23.35
C HIS A 294 20.02 5.13 21.90
N TYR A 295 20.08 4.07 21.12
CA TYR A 295 20.24 4.14 19.68
C TYR A 295 18.88 4.17 19.00
N PRO A 296 18.66 5.04 18.00
CA PRO A 296 17.45 4.99 17.20
C PRO A 296 17.42 3.74 16.36
N VAL A 297 16.24 3.15 16.22
CA VAL A 297 15.97 2.03 15.32
C VAL A 297 15.10 2.49 14.16
N VAL A 298 15.41 1.98 12.97
CA VAL A 298 14.72 2.32 11.73
C VAL A 298 14.39 1.08 10.95
N ALA A 299 13.21 1.04 10.35
CA ALA A 299 12.82 0.00 9.41
C ALA A 299 12.31 0.62 8.11
N ARG A 300 12.80 0.11 6.97
CA ARG A 300 12.22 0.38 5.65
C ARG A 300 11.27 -0.74 5.33
N ILE A 301 9.99 -0.41 5.36
CA ILE A 301 8.91 -1.35 5.16
C ILE A 301 8.27 -1.13 3.81
N GLU A 302 7.78 -2.20 3.23
CA GLU A 302 6.86 -2.13 2.12
C GLU A 302 5.45 -2.12 2.69
N LEU A 303 4.71 -1.07 2.32
CA LEU A 303 3.28 -1.07 2.53
C LEU A 303 2.73 -2.31 1.84
N PRO A 304 1.96 -3.17 2.55
CA PRO A 304 1.50 -4.40 1.96
C PRO A 304 0.87 -4.13 0.61
N TYR A 305 1.00 -5.11 -0.24
CA TYR A 305 0.12 -5.30 -1.38
C TYR A 305 -1.28 -5.71 -0.88
N LEU A 306 -1.77 -5.04 0.16
CA LEU A 306 -3.18 -4.80 0.18
C LEU A 306 -3.36 -3.77 -0.92
N ARG A 307 -3.66 -4.23 -2.09
CA ARG A 307 -4.50 -3.46 -2.98
C ARG A 307 -5.50 -2.81 -2.02
N ALA A 308 -5.56 -1.48 -1.93
CA ALA A 308 -6.83 -0.81 -1.64
C ALA A 308 -7.87 -1.74 -2.23
N PRO A 309 -8.96 -2.18 -1.54
CA PRO A 309 -9.82 -3.18 -2.09
C PRO A 309 -9.96 -2.81 -3.55
N GLN A 310 -9.02 -3.37 -4.35
CA GLN A 310 -9.07 -3.08 -5.76
C GLN A 310 -10.34 -3.79 -6.04
N ASP A 311 -11.33 -3.00 -6.26
CA ASP A 311 -12.46 -3.39 -7.05
C ASP A 311 -11.85 -4.00 -8.30
N TRP A 312 -11.23 -5.19 -8.11
CA TRP A 312 -10.48 -5.90 -9.14
C TRP A 312 -11.35 -6.10 -10.38
N ALA A 313 -12.64 -6.31 -10.14
CA ALA A 313 -13.64 -6.41 -11.18
C ALA A 313 -14.23 -5.05 -11.57
N GLN A 314 -13.81 -3.96 -10.90
CA GLN A 314 -14.28 -2.60 -11.13
C GLN A 314 -15.82 -2.44 -10.98
N TYR A 315 -16.39 -3.06 -9.93
CA TYR A 315 -17.82 -2.90 -9.57
C TYR A 315 -18.22 -1.42 -9.43
N GLY A 316 -17.32 -0.59 -8.88
CA GLY A 316 -17.53 0.83 -8.70
C GLY A 316 -17.70 1.61 -10.01
N ARG A 317 -17.24 1.05 -11.16
CA ARG A 317 -17.30 1.73 -12.46
C ARG A 317 -18.73 2.09 -12.87
N TYR A 318 -19.66 1.18 -12.65
CA TYR A 318 -21.07 1.34 -13.01
C TYR A 318 -22.01 1.42 -11.79
N GLU A 319 -21.50 1.44 -10.57
CA GLU A 319 -22.33 1.43 -9.35
C GLU A 319 -23.37 2.57 -9.31
N ARG A 320 -23.00 3.77 -9.72
CA ARG A 320 -23.91 4.92 -9.77
C ARG A 320 -24.90 4.78 -10.90
N ASP A 321 -24.44 4.39 -12.08
CA ASP A 321 -25.25 4.23 -13.27
C ASP A 321 -26.27 3.11 -13.11
N ASN A 322 -25.88 2.01 -12.43
CA ASN A 322 -26.76 0.90 -12.12
C ASN A 322 -27.93 1.32 -11.20
N LYS A 323 -27.70 2.26 -10.27
CA LYS A 323 -28.74 2.77 -9.35
C LYS A 323 -29.79 3.65 -10.03
N VAL A 324 -29.51 4.22 -11.19
CA VAL A 324 -30.41 5.12 -11.92
C VAL A 324 -31.10 4.46 -13.11
N VAL A 325 -30.83 3.20 -13.40
CA VAL A 325 -31.57 2.39 -14.39
C VAL A 325 -32.96 2.08 -13.81
N VAL A 326 -33.97 2.85 -14.21
CA VAL A 326 -35.34 2.71 -13.70
C VAL A 326 -36.22 1.79 -14.53
N THR A 327 -35.82 1.49 -15.74
CA THR A 327 -36.54 0.56 -16.67
C THR A 327 -35.59 -0.53 -17.13
N SER A 328 -36.05 -1.76 -17.21
CA SER A 328 -35.25 -2.86 -17.71
C SER A 328 -34.78 -2.56 -19.15
N PRO A 329 -33.47 -2.65 -19.40
CA PRO A 329 -32.96 -2.49 -20.76
C PRO A 329 -33.43 -3.68 -21.64
N LYS A 330 -33.61 -3.43 -22.93
CA LYS A 330 -33.90 -4.52 -23.85
C LYS A 330 -32.71 -5.47 -23.97
N VAL A 331 -31.51 -4.92 -24.12
CA VAL A 331 -30.27 -5.69 -24.24
C VAL A 331 -29.16 -5.05 -23.41
N VAL A 332 -28.39 -5.85 -22.69
CA VAL A 332 -27.14 -5.44 -22.08
C VAL A 332 -25.95 -5.92 -22.89
N PHE A 333 -25.01 -5.03 -23.20
CA PHE A 333 -23.78 -5.37 -23.90
C PHE A 333 -22.65 -5.46 -22.85
N MET A 334 -22.25 -6.68 -22.50
CA MET A 334 -21.15 -6.98 -21.60
C MET A 334 -19.86 -7.14 -22.40
N GLY A 335 -18.79 -6.46 -21.97
CA GLY A 335 -17.50 -6.56 -22.65
C GLY A 335 -16.38 -5.70 -22.06
N ASP A 336 -15.38 -5.46 -22.88
CA ASP A 336 -14.16 -4.71 -22.57
C ASP A 336 -14.12 -3.32 -23.23
N SER A 337 -12.90 -2.86 -23.62
CA SER A 337 -12.68 -1.59 -24.32
C SER A 337 -13.43 -1.47 -25.64
N ILE A 338 -13.65 -2.58 -26.34
CA ILE A 338 -14.38 -2.58 -27.62
C ILE A 338 -15.84 -2.22 -27.37
N THR A 339 -16.45 -2.81 -26.34
CA THR A 339 -17.84 -2.49 -25.94
C THR A 339 -17.96 -1.10 -25.33
N GLU A 340 -17.00 -0.67 -24.51
CA GLU A 340 -16.95 0.69 -23.95
C GLU A 340 -16.80 1.74 -25.05
N GLY A 341 -15.87 1.53 -25.99
CA GLY A 341 -15.67 2.38 -27.16
C GLY A 341 -16.88 2.47 -28.05
N TRP A 342 -17.60 1.37 -28.24
CA TRP A 342 -18.84 1.35 -29.03
C TRP A 342 -19.88 2.30 -28.44
N TYR A 343 -20.12 2.24 -27.14
CA TYR A 343 -21.04 3.17 -26.47
C TYR A 343 -20.61 4.64 -26.64
N HIS A 344 -19.30 4.92 -26.61
CA HIS A 344 -18.79 6.29 -26.78
C HIS A 344 -18.87 6.80 -28.22
N HIS A 345 -18.56 5.95 -29.20
CA HIS A 345 -18.60 6.33 -30.61
C HIS A 345 -20.02 6.36 -31.20
N ARG A 346 -20.90 5.55 -30.67
CA ARG A 346 -22.26 5.32 -31.21
C ARG A 346 -23.34 5.37 -30.12
N PRO A 347 -23.43 6.44 -29.32
CA PRO A 347 -24.36 6.52 -28.19
C PRO A 347 -25.82 6.42 -28.61
N ASP A 348 -26.17 6.88 -29.83
CA ASP A 348 -27.54 6.85 -30.36
C ASP A 348 -27.98 5.41 -30.64
N PHE A 349 -27.09 4.52 -31.07
CA PHE A 349 -27.40 3.09 -31.25
C PHE A 349 -27.91 2.48 -29.94
N PHE A 350 -27.28 2.76 -28.84
CA PHE A 350 -27.70 2.27 -27.52
C PHE A 350 -28.99 2.93 -27.04
N LYS A 351 -29.08 4.25 -27.12
CA LYS A 351 -30.23 5.01 -26.58
C LYS A 351 -31.52 4.71 -27.35
N SER A 352 -31.44 4.71 -28.68
CA SER A 352 -32.65 4.53 -29.55
C SER A 352 -33.24 3.12 -29.46
N ASN A 353 -32.44 2.14 -29.06
CA ASN A 353 -32.85 0.75 -28.93
C ASN A 353 -33.12 0.29 -27.50
N ASN A 354 -33.02 1.15 -26.50
CA ASN A 354 -33.05 0.81 -25.08
C ASN A 354 -32.00 -0.25 -24.72
N TYR A 355 -30.77 -0.09 -25.23
CA TYR A 355 -29.63 -0.93 -24.94
C TYR A 355 -28.75 -0.32 -23.88
N LEU A 356 -28.08 -1.16 -23.07
CA LEU A 356 -27.23 -0.77 -21.99
C LEU A 356 -25.81 -1.26 -22.23
N GLY A 357 -24.83 -0.33 -22.37
CA GLY A 357 -23.42 -0.65 -22.49
C GLY A 357 -22.79 -0.91 -21.13
N ARG A 358 -22.11 -2.03 -20.97
CA ARG A 358 -21.36 -2.43 -19.76
C ARG A 358 -19.96 -2.94 -20.13
N GLY A 359 -19.30 -2.21 -21.05
CA GLY A 359 -17.90 -2.41 -21.38
C GLY A 359 -16.97 -1.71 -20.40
N ILE A 360 -15.84 -2.32 -20.05
CA ILE A 360 -14.78 -1.69 -19.24
C ILE A 360 -13.42 -2.01 -19.88
N SER A 361 -12.70 -0.96 -20.24
CA SER A 361 -11.41 -1.07 -20.92
C SER A 361 -10.41 -1.93 -20.16
N GLY A 362 -9.71 -2.82 -20.87
CA GLY A 362 -8.67 -3.68 -20.35
C GLY A 362 -9.14 -4.89 -19.55
N GLN A 363 -10.43 -5.07 -19.36
CA GLN A 363 -10.97 -6.21 -18.60
C GLN A 363 -10.81 -7.56 -19.29
N VAL A 364 -10.44 -8.55 -18.48
CA VAL A 364 -10.41 -9.97 -18.85
C VAL A 364 -11.73 -10.68 -18.49
N THR A 365 -11.97 -11.84 -19.04
CA THR A 365 -13.20 -12.61 -18.85
C THR A 365 -13.55 -12.90 -17.39
N ALA A 366 -12.55 -13.19 -16.55
CA ALA A 366 -12.74 -13.42 -15.12
C ALA A 366 -13.29 -12.19 -14.38
N GLN A 367 -12.87 -10.98 -14.78
CA GLN A 367 -13.38 -9.72 -14.20
C GLN A 367 -14.82 -9.44 -14.64
N MET A 368 -15.14 -9.74 -15.91
CA MET A 368 -16.51 -9.63 -16.44
C MET A 368 -17.45 -10.59 -15.71
N LEU A 369 -17.05 -11.84 -15.52
CA LEU A 369 -17.81 -12.84 -14.77
C LEU A 369 -18.08 -12.37 -13.32
N ALA A 370 -17.10 -11.82 -12.65
CA ALA A 370 -17.26 -11.34 -11.26
C ALA A 370 -18.34 -10.26 -11.14
N ARG A 371 -18.41 -9.29 -12.08
CA ARG A 371 -19.40 -8.20 -12.07
C ARG A 371 -20.68 -8.50 -12.85
N PHE A 372 -20.82 -9.70 -13.41
CA PHE A 372 -21.93 -10.05 -14.30
C PHE A 372 -23.31 -9.90 -13.64
N ARG A 373 -23.41 -10.28 -12.36
CA ARG A 373 -24.67 -10.11 -11.63
C ARG A 373 -25.06 -8.65 -11.46
N SER A 374 -24.13 -7.78 -11.05
CA SER A 374 -24.42 -6.37 -10.79
C SER A 374 -24.73 -5.58 -12.05
N ASP A 375 -24.08 -5.93 -13.17
CA ASP A 375 -24.09 -5.14 -14.39
C ASP A 375 -25.02 -5.70 -15.48
N VAL A 376 -25.47 -6.95 -15.31
CA VAL A 376 -26.40 -7.61 -16.26
C VAL A 376 -27.65 -8.12 -15.53
N ILE A 377 -27.50 -9.13 -14.67
CA ILE A 377 -28.64 -9.88 -14.12
C ILE A 377 -29.60 -8.97 -13.33
N ASN A 378 -29.07 -8.09 -12.48
CA ASN A 378 -29.88 -7.21 -11.64
C ASN A 378 -30.69 -6.15 -12.43
N HIS A 379 -30.43 -5.99 -13.72
CA HIS A 379 -31.18 -5.11 -14.60
C HIS A 379 -32.35 -5.81 -15.33
N HIS A 380 -32.43 -7.13 -15.22
CA HIS A 380 -33.49 -7.97 -15.86
C HIS A 380 -33.70 -7.63 -17.33
N PRO A 381 -32.63 -7.65 -18.17
CA PRO A 381 -32.78 -7.41 -19.62
C PRO A 381 -33.50 -8.57 -20.31
N GLU A 382 -34.02 -8.33 -21.50
CA GLU A 382 -34.53 -9.42 -22.36
C GLU A 382 -33.37 -10.29 -22.86
N ALA A 383 -32.23 -9.67 -23.24
CA ALA A 383 -31.06 -10.39 -23.73
C ALA A 383 -29.74 -9.76 -23.23
N VAL A 384 -28.66 -10.56 -23.28
CA VAL A 384 -27.29 -10.12 -23.09
C VAL A 384 -26.43 -10.46 -24.31
N VAL A 385 -25.61 -9.50 -24.72
CA VAL A 385 -24.59 -9.67 -25.76
C VAL A 385 -23.23 -9.72 -25.05
N ILE A 386 -22.47 -10.81 -25.20
CA ILE A 386 -21.19 -11.06 -24.54
C ILE A 386 -20.06 -11.02 -25.57
N LEU A 387 -19.22 -9.98 -25.50
CA LEU A 387 -18.00 -9.83 -26.31
C LEU A 387 -16.79 -9.80 -25.39
N ALA A 388 -16.02 -10.89 -25.33
CA ALA A 388 -14.98 -11.09 -24.34
C ALA A 388 -13.85 -12.00 -24.84
N GLY A 389 -12.64 -11.84 -24.31
CA GLY A 389 -11.50 -12.73 -24.53
C GLY A 389 -10.27 -12.08 -25.15
N THR A 390 -10.37 -10.91 -25.77
CA THR A 390 -9.22 -10.26 -26.42
C THR A 390 -8.14 -9.88 -25.42
N ASN A 391 -8.50 -9.35 -24.25
CA ASN A 391 -7.56 -8.95 -23.21
C ASN A 391 -6.93 -10.14 -22.44
N ASP A 392 -7.64 -11.26 -22.38
CA ASP A 392 -7.10 -12.52 -21.86
C ASP A 392 -5.99 -13.05 -22.79
N ILE A 393 -6.27 -13.08 -24.11
CA ILE A 393 -5.30 -13.47 -25.15
C ILE A 393 -4.09 -12.53 -25.14
N ALA A 394 -4.32 -11.21 -24.95
CA ALA A 394 -3.28 -10.20 -24.79
C ALA A 394 -2.51 -10.29 -23.45
N MET A 395 -2.90 -11.19 -22.54
CA MET A 395 -2.29 -11.40 -21.21
C MET A 395 -2.33 -10.17 -20.31
N ASN A 396 -3.35 -9.31 -20.39
CA ASN A 396 -3.46 -8.06 -19.61
C ASN A 396 -3.42 -8.26 -18.08
N GLN A 397 -3.81 -9.44 -17.59
CA GLN A 397 -3.74 -9.83 -16.17
C GLN A 397 -2.86 -11.07 -15.95
N GLY A 398 -1.90 -11.31 -16.87
CA GLY A 398 -1.08 -12.51 -16.90
C GLY A 398 -1.70 -13.62 -17.76
N TYR A 399 -0.98 -14.75 -17.86
CA TYR A 399 -1.37 -15.89 -18.68
C TYR A 399 -2.61 -16.58 -18.12
N VAL A 400 -3.59 -16.77 -19.00
CA VAL A 400 -4.79 -17.61 -18.78
C VAL A 400 -4.90 -18.58 -19.95
N SER A 401 -5.21 -19.85 -19.68
CA SER A 401 -5.41 -20.85 -20.75
C SER A 401 -6.69 -20.55 -21.54
N LEU A 402 -6.74 -20.96 -22.81
CA LEU A 402 -7.96 -20.83 -23.61
C LEU A 402 -9.13 -21.60 -23.00
N ASP A 403 -8.88 -22.69 -22.28
CA ASP A 403 -9.93 -23.43 -21.58
C ASP A 403 -10.60 -22.56 -20.51
N HIS A 404 -9.84 -21.87 -19.66
CA HIS A 404 -10.40 -21.00 -18.64
C HIS A 404 -11.08 -19.77 -19.24
N ILE A 405 -10.55 -19.18 -20.31
CA ILE A 405 -11.22 -18.07 -21.02
C ILE A 405 -12.59 -18.50 -21.52
N TYR A 406 -12.65 -19.66 -22.15
CA TYR A 406 -13.88 -20.26 -22.64
C TYR A 406 -14.85 -20.58 -21.48
N GLU A 407 -14.38 -21.22 -20.40
CA GLU A 407 -15.19 -21.54 -19.22
C GLU A 407 -15.80 -20.29 -18.55
N HIS A 408 -15.10 -19.16 -18.53
CA HIS A 408 -15.67 -17.90 -18.01
C HIS A 408 -16.81 -17.40 -18.90
N ILE A 409 -16.66 -17.51 -20.23
CA ILE A 409 -17.72 -17.11 -21.19
C ILE A 409 -18.94 -18.04 -21.04
N VAL A 410 -18.74 -19.35 -20.97
CA VAL A 410 -19.76 -20.34 -20.68
C VAL A 410 -20.50 -20.03 -19.38
N SER A 411 -19.76 -19.77 -18.30
CA SER A 411 -20.36 -19.44 -17.00
C SER A 411 -21.23 -18.18 -17.04
N MET A 412 -20.84 -17.15 -17.81
CA MET A 412 -21.67 -15.95 -17.98
C MET A 412 -22.95 -16.26 -18.78
N ALA A 413 -22.86 -17.11 -19.80
CA ALA A 413 -24.00 -17.53 -20.59
C ALA A 413 -25.01 -18.35 -19.77
N GLU A 414 -24.53 -19.36 -19.03
CA GLU A 414 -25.36 -20.19 -18.13
C GLU A 414 -26.03 -19.35 -17.03
N LEU A 415 -25.27 -18.36 -16.45
CA LEU A 415 -25.83 -17.43 -15.47
C LEU A 415 -26.96 -16.57 -16.08
N ALA A 416 -26.86 -16.15 -17.33
CA ALA A 416 -27.91 -15.40 -18.01
C ALA A 416 -29.13 -16.29 -18.23
N GLU A 417 -28.94 -17.47 -18.78
CA GLU A 417 -30.01 -18.43 -19.09
C GLU A 417 -30.82 -18.82 -17.86
N ILE A 418 -30.16 -19.19 -16.74
CA ILE A 418 -30.83 -19.54 -15.47
C ILE A 418 -31.67 -18.36 -14.93
N ASN A 419 -31.32 -17.12 -15.26
CA ASN A 419 -32.08 -15.92 -14.88
C ASN A 419 -33.09 -15.49 -15.95
N GLY A 420 -33.35 -16.30 -16.99
CA GLY A 420 -34.34 -16.04 -18.04
C GLY A 420 -33.93 -14.92 -19.00
N ILE A 421 -32.65 -14.73 -19.22
CA ILE A 421 -32.06 -13.71 -20.10
C ILE A 421 -31.54 -14.43 -21.35
N ASP A 422 -32.01 -14.05 -22.52
CA ASP A 422 -31.54 -14.59 -23.81
C ASP A 422 -30.04 -14.26 -24.01
N VAL A 423 -29.30 -15.22 -24.57
CA VAL A 423 -27.84 -15.09 -24.73
C VAL A 423 -27.46 -14.90 -26.18
N VAL A 424 -26.62 -13.91 -26.46
CA VAL A 424 -25.91 -13.77 -27.72
C VAL A 424 -24.40 -13.75 -27.42
N LEU A 425 -23.68 -14.74 -27.95
CA LEU A 425 -22.22 -14.81 -27.86
C LEU A 425 -21.61 -14.19 -29.13
N CYS A 426 -20.52 -13.46 -28.95
CA CYS A 426 -19.84 -12.82 -30.07
C CYS A 426 -18.49 -13.50 -30.34
N SER A 427 -18.08 -13.55 -31.58
CA SER A 427 -16.70 -13.83 -31.93
C SER A 427 -15.80 -12.69 -31.39
N VAL A 428 -14.63 -13.03 -30.85
CA VAL A 428 -13.53 -12.08 -30.64
C VAL A 428 -13.12 -11.49 -31.98
N LEU A 429 -12.93 -10.17 -32.03
CA LEU A 429 -12.54 -9.47 -33.25
C LEU A 429 -11.16 -9.95 -33.76
N PRO A 430 -10.88 -9.82 -35.06
CA PRO A 430 -9.55 -10.08 -35.58
C PRO A 430 -8.52 -9.17 -34.94
N ALA A 431 -7.40 -9.73 -34.51
CA ALA A 431 -6.23 -8.95 -34.04
C ALA A 431 -4.96 -9.78 -34.26
N ASP A 432 -4.00 -9.21 -34.96
CA ASP A 432 -2.71 -9.84 -35.23
C ASP A 432 -1.57 -9.23 -34.43
N ASN A 433 -1.81 -8.14 -33.72
CA ASN A 433 -0.84 -7.43 -32.92
C ASN A 433 -1.50 -6.73 -31.73
N TYR A 434 -0.94 -6.98 -30.54
CA TYR A 434 -1.26 -6.26 -29.31
C TYR A 434 -0.06 -5.36 -28.97
N SER A 435 -0.09 -4.11 -29.43
CA SER A 435 1.04 -3.17 -29.33
C SER A 435 1.56 -2.93 -27.91
N TRP A 436 0.75 -3.23 -26.90
CA TRP A 436 1.09 -3.12 -25.47
C TRP A 436 1.60 -4.42 -24.83
N SER A 437 1.56 -5.55 -25.57
CA SER A 437 1.95 -6.88 -25.07
C SER A 437 2.99 -7.52 -25.99
N TRP A 438 4.25 -7.18 -25.73
CA TRP A 438 5.41 -7.69 -26.50
C TRP A 438 5.61 -9.22 -26.36
N GLU A 439 4.96 -9.86 -25.40
CA GLU A 439 5.06 -11.31 -25.15
C GLU A 439 4.20 -12.14 -26.09
N ILE A 440 3.29 -11.51 -26.82
CA ILE A 440 2.35 -12.20 -27.72
C ILE A 440 2.82 -12.08 -29.16
N SER A 441 3.25 -13.22 -29.74
CA SER A 441 3.54 -13.26 -31.18
C SER A 441 2.25 -13.19 -32.01
N ARG A 442 2.41 -12.75 -33.26
CA ARG A 442 1.30 -12.69 -34.23
C ARG A 442 0.61 -14.05 -34.38
N GLU A 443 1.40 -15.12 -34.56
CA GLU A 443 0.88 -16.49 -34.75
C GLU A 443 0.06 -16.93 -33.55
N ARG A 444 0.50 -16.58 -32.35
CA ARG A 444 -0.22 -16.89 -31.11
C ARG A 444 -1.51 -16.09 -30.99
N ALA A 445 -1.51 -14.81 -31.30
CA ALA A 445 -2.72 -13.97 -31.28
C ALA A 445 -3.77 -14.52 -32.24
N VAL A 446 -3.44 -14.67 -33.52
CA VAL A 446 -4.31 -15.14 -34.56
C VAL A 446 -4.79 -16.58 -34.29
N GLY A 447 -3.90 -17.48 -33.87
CA GLY A 447 -4.28 -18.87 -33.58
C GLY A 447 -5.20 -18.98 -32.37
N SER A 448 -4.92 -18.23 -31.28
CA SER A 448 -5.79 -18.24 -30.09
C SER A 448 -7.18 -17.66 -30.36
N ILE A 449 -7.27 -16.57 -31.13
CA ILE A 449 -8.57 -15.99 -31.51
C ILE A 449 -9.37 -16.97 -32.35
N ALA A 450 -8.77 -17.60 -33.37
CA ALA A 450 -9.43 -18.56 -34.23
C ALA A 450 -9.96 -19.77 -33.44
N GLU A 451 -9.15 -20.32 -32.53
CA GLU A 451 -9.54 -21.46 -31.70
C GLU A 451 -10.67 -21.09 -30.73
N LEU A 452 -10.54 -19.96 -30.02
CA LEU A 452 -11.59 -19.50 -29.10
C LEU A 452 -12.91 -19.25 -29.82
N ASN A 453 -12.88 -18.56 -30.96
CA ASN A 453 -14.08 -18.29 -31.78
C ASN A 453 -14.76 -19.56 -32.26
N SER A 454 -13.98 -20.58 -32.66
CA SER A 454 -14.51 -21.88 -33.02
C SER A 454 -15.26 -22.55 -31.87
N ARG A 455 -14.72 -22.53 -30.68
CA ARG A 455 -15.35 -23.09 -29.47
C ARG A 455 -16.61 -22.34 -29.09
N ILE A 456 -16.58 -21.00 -29.07
CA ILE A 456 -17.74 -20.15 -28.75
C ILE A 456 -18.86 -20.42 -29.73
N LYS A 457 -18.57 -20.53 -31.04
CA LYS A 457 -19.56 -20.80 -32.07
C LYS A 457 -20.23 -22.16 -31.89
N VAL A 458 -19.45 -23.21 -31.70
CA VAL A 458 -19.97 -24.57 -31.48
C VAL A 458 -20.85 -24.63 -30.24
N TYR A 459 -20.46 -23.93 -29.18
CA TYR A 459 -21.25 -23.86 -27.95
C TYR A 459 -22.56 -23.09 -28.16
N ALA A 460 -22.50 -21.93 -28.79
CA ALA A 460 -23.72 -21.15 -29.10
C ALA A 460 -24.72 -21.95 -29.94
N GLU A 461 -24.24 -22.68 -30.95
CA GLU A 461 -25.08 -23.54 -31.81
C GLU A 461 -25.68 -24.71 -31.02
N ALA A 462 -24.93 -25.33 -30.13
CA ALA A 462 -25.38 -26.46 -29.30
C ALA A 462 -26.50 -26.08 -28.33
N GLU A 463 -26.37 -24.91 -27.68
CA GLU A 463 -27.32 -24.40 -26.69
C GLU A 463 -28.46 -23.57 -27.33
N GLY A 464 -28.42 -23.33 -28.63
CA GLY A 464 -29.40 -22.51 -29.32
C GLY A 464 -29.30 -21.03 -29.04
N TYR A 465 -28.13 -20.55 -28.59
CA TYR A 465 -27.85 -19.14 -28.37
C TYR A 465 -27.65 -18.38 -29.69
N GLY A 466 -27.76 -17.04 -29.67
CA GLY A 466 -27.34 -16.22 -30.81
C GLY A 466 -25.80 -16.22 -30.92
N TYR A 467 -25.35 -16.15 -32.17
CA TYR A 467 -23.92 -15.99 -32.45
C TYR A 467 -23.72 -14.80 -33.40
N ALA A 468 -22.97 -13.79 -32.91
CA ALA A 468 -22.62 -12.62 -33.72
C ALA A 468 -21.19 -12.76 -34.24
N ASP A 469 -21.05 -13.09 -35.53
CA ASP A 469 -19.78 -13.35 -36.18
C ASP A 469 -19.14 -12.07 -36.71
N TYR A 470 -18.57 -11.27 -35.83
CA TYR A 470 -17.79 -10.08 -36.19
C TYR A 470 -16.49 -10.44 -36.89
N PHE A 471 -15.86 -11.57 -36.47
CA PHE A 471 -14.58 -11.99 -37.02
C PHE A 471 -14.62 -12.16 -38.52
N SER A 472 -15.61 -12.87 -39.04
CA SER A 472 -15.69 -13.19 -40.46
C SER A 472 -15.88 -11.96 -41.35
N VAL A 473 -16.58 -10.93 -40.87
CA VAL A 473 -16.87 -9.72 -41.67
C VAL A 473 -15.82 -8.63 -41.54
N MET A 474 -14.96 -8.72 -40.49
CA MET A 474 -13.96 -7.68 -40.19
C MET A 474 -12.52 -8.16 -40.38
N ASN A 475 -12.27 -9.41 -40.81
CA ASN A 475 -10.97 -10.02 -41.00
C ASN A 475 -10.40 -9.70 -42.39
N ASP A 476 -9.12 -9.31 -42.46
CA ASP A 476 -8.36 -9.10 -43.70
C ASP A 476 -8.02 -10.38 -44.49
N GLY A 477 -8.41 -11.55 -43.98
CA GLY A 477 -8.07 -12.86 -44.50
C GLY A 477 -6.77 -13.46 -43.89
N ASN A 478 -6.03 -12.69 -43.09
CA ASN A 478 -4.79 -13.11 -42.44
C ASN A 478 -4.86 -13.01 -40.90
N GLY A 479 -6.05 -12.77 -40.35
CA GLY A 479 -6.30 -12.66 -38.93
C GLY A 479 -6.18 -11.25 -38.35
N ALA A 480 -5.87 -10.23 -39.14
CA ALA A 480 -5.85 -8.84 -38.72
C ALA A 480 -7.21 -8.16 -38.97
N LEU A 481 -7.49 -7.13 -38.17
CA LEU A 481 -8.65 -6.26 -38.36
C LEU A 481 -8.47 -5.44 -39.64
N LEU A 482 -9.48 -5.39 -40.51
CA LEU A 482 -9.47 -4.61 -41.73
C LEU A 482 -9.11 -3.14 -41.46
N LYS A 483 -8.20 -2.56 -42.24
CA LYS A 483 -7.66 -1.20 -42.03
C LYS A 483 -8.73 -0.11 -42.06
N GLU A 484 -9.76 -0.27 -42.83
CA GLU A 484 -10.90 0.65 -42.94
C GLU A 484 -11.77 0.67 -41.67
N TYR A 485 -11.73 -0.41 -40.86
CA TYR A 485 -12.55 -0.57 -39.67
C TYR A 485 -11.77 -0.37 -38.36
N GLN A 486 -10.45 -0.18 -38.41
CA GLN A 486 -9.62 -0.09 -37.22
C GLN A 486 -9.23 1.34 -36.84
N GLN A 487 -9.17 1.60 -35.54
CA GLN A 487 -8.50 2.75 -34.95
C GLN A 487 -7.02 2.43 -34.69
N ASP A 488 -6.78 1.23 -34.23
CA ASP A 488 -5.48 0.57 -34.05
C ASP A 488 -5.63 -0.92 -34.45
N ALA A 489 -4.64 -1.76 -34.17
CA ALA A 489 -4.69 -3.18 -34.56
C ALA A 489 -5.78 -4.01 -33.86
N VAL A 490 -6.50 -3.44 -32.88
CA VAL A 490 -7.46 -4.15 -32.01
C VAL A 490 -8.83 -3.46 -31.96
N HIS A 491 -8.85 -2.13 -31.86
CA HIS A 491 -10.07 -1.36 -31.60
C HIS A 491 -10.73 -0.89 -32.91
N PRO A 492 -12.06 -1.09 -33.07
CA PRO A 492 -12.79 -0.53 -34.17
C PRO A 492 -12.84 0.99 -34.16
N ASN A 493 -12.86 1.61 -35.33
CA ASN A 493 -13.25 2.99 -35.54
C ASN A 493 -14.78 3.10 -35.76
N ALA A 494 -15.27 4.32 -36.03
CA ALA A 494 -16.72 4.53 -36.23
C ALA A 494 -17.32 3.68 -37.36
N ALA A 495 -16.59 3.43 -38.47
CA ALA A 495 -17.02 2.58 -39.55
C ALA A 495 -17.08 1.10 -39.12
N GLY A 496 -16.08 0.65 -38.36
CA GLY A 496 -16.08 -0.71 -37.78
C GLY A 496 -17.27 -0.96 -36.85
N TYR A 497 -17.64 0.01 -36.03
CA TYR A 497 -18.83 -0.12 -35.16
C TYR A 497 -20.15 -0.18 -35.96
N ILE A 498 -20.25 0.51 -37.09
CA ILE A 498 -21.44 0.38 -37.96
C ILE A 498 -21.57 -1.05 -38.49
N VAL A 499 -20.49 -1.68 -38.91
CA VAL A 499 -20.50 -3.10 -39.33
C VAL A 499 -20.91 -4.01 -38.17
N MET A 500 -20.43 -3.75 -36.95
CA MET A 500 -20.84 -4.51 -35.77
C MET A 500 -22.35 -4.32 -35.46
N GLU A 501 -22.89 -3.10 -35.65
CA GLU A 501 -24.34 -2.82 -35.51
C GLU A 501 -25.18 -3.66 -36.45
N ASP A 502 -24.79 -3.71 -37.72
CA ASP A 502 -25.52 -4.51 -38.73
C ASP A 502 -25.52 -6.01 -38.38
N VAL A 503 -24.39 -6.55 -37.97
CA VAL A 503 -24.28 -7.96 -37.57
C VAL A 503 -25.15 -8.26 -36.37
N ILE A 504 -25.05 -7.48 -35.28
CA ILE A 504 -25.77 -7.76 -34.04
C ILE A 504 -27.28 -7.55 -34.18
N GLN A 505 -27.72 -6.55 -34.95
CA GLN A 505 -29.15 -6.34 -35.20
C GLN A 505 -29.78 -7.52 -35.96
N ASN A 506 -29.09 -8.07 -36.96
CA ASN A 506 -29.55 -9.26 -37.66
C ASN A 506 -29.72 -10.47 -36.72
N VAL A 507 -28.81 -10.66 -35.77
CA VAL A 507 -28.90 -11.74 -34.77
C VAL A 507 -30.06 -11.50 -33.80
N LEU A 508 -30.24 -10.25 -33.32
CA LEU A 508 -31.31 -9.90 -32.37
C LEU A 508 -32.71 -9.90 -33.00
N MET A 509 -32.84 -9.59 -34.32
CA MET A 509 -34.12 -9.61 -35.04
C MET A 509 -34.51 -11.00 -35.52
N GLY A 510 -33.57 -11.90 -35.69
CA GLY A 510 -33.84 -13.30 -36.13
C GLY A 510 -34.27 -14.23 -34.98
N ARG A 511 -34.39 -13.69 -33.76
CA ARG A 511 -34.89 -14.35 -32.56
C ARG A 511 -36.25 -13.78 -32.15
#